data_ecd9d02964a30b9486d8f9ff29ebbf01
#
_entry.id   ecd9d02964a30b9486d8f9ff29ebbf01
#
_cell.length_a   1.000
_cell.length_b   1.000
_cell.length_c   1.000
_cell.angle_alpha   90.00
_cell.angle_beta   90.00
_cell.angle_gamma   90.00
#
_symmetry.space_group_name_H-M   'P 1'
#
loop_
_entity.id
_entity.type
_entity.pdbx_description
1 polymer ?
#
loop_
_entity_poly.entity_id
_entity_poly.type
_entity_poly.pdbx_seq_one_letter_code
_entity_poly.pdbx_strand_id
1 'polypeptide(L)'
;IYGSRASNGVIIITTKKGQAGARPTISYDGNVSVSTVKSTVDVMDGDQFRSFIKDIWGEDSEAYSKLGNANTDWQKEIFRPAVSTDHNLTISGGLKNMPYRVSFGYTNQNGIVKTSKFERYTASVSLAPSFFEDHLKINANLKGMIAKNRYADGGAVGSAVSFDPTQSVRSDDPYHQYYFDGYFQWNTDASSLNDDTWKRTFNGNAPGNPVALLEEKDDRAISKSLIGNLELDYKFHFLPDLHAHVNGGMDLSTGKQYTDVSPYSSTNNYYGSYGWEQKDKYNLSLNAYLQYSKDFTDKHRFDVMAGYEWQHFHDTSDQEYWGLYPLSNNVVENRGQRYNNTSSGSATESYLVSFFGRVNYTLLDRYLFTATVRQDG
;
A
#
# COMPACT_ATOMS: atom_id res chain seq x y z
N ILE A 1 21.36 -15.98 16.66
CA ILE A 1 21.70 -16.09 15.24
C ILE A 1 21.05 -14.98 14.39
N TYR A 2 19.92 -14.46 14.80
CA TYR A 2 19.16 -13.51 13.97
C TYR A 2 19.72 -12.07 13.92
N GLY A 3 20.86 -11.80 14.57
CA GLY A 3 21.58 -10.53 14.51
C GLY A 3 20.93 -9.38 15.30
N SER A 4 21.56 -8.21 15.20
CA SER A 4 21.13 -6.99 15.91
C SER A 4 19.71 -6.52 15.53
N ARG A 5 19.25 -6.81 14.32
CA ARG A 5 17.89 -6.48 13.83
C ARG A 5 16.78 -7.28 14.51
N ALA A 6 17.10 -8.38 15.16
CA ALA A 6 16.14 -9.24 15.85
C ALA A 6 15.95 -8.88 17.34
N SER A 7 16.49 -7.75 17.81
CA SER A 7 16.39 -7.31 19.21
C SER A 7 14.93 -7.16 19.68
N ASN A 8 14.00 -6.85 18.77
CA ASN A 8 12.57 -6.72 19.07
C ASN A 8 11.75 -7.99 18.77
N GLY A 9 12.41 -9.12 18.50
CA GLY A 9 11.77 -10.39 18.19
C GLY A 9 11.83 -10.77 16.72
N VAL A 10 11.50 -12.02 16.43
CA VAL A 10 11.50 -12.62 15.08
C VAL A 10 10.16 -13.31 14.84
N ILE A 11 9.57 -13.04 13.68
CA ILE A 11 8.40 -13.77 13.18
C ILE A 11 8.85 -14.68 12.05
N ILE A 12 8.70 -15.99 12.23
CA ILE A 12 9.05 -16.98 11.20
C ILE A 12 7.78 -17.43 10.51
N ILE A 13 7.71 -17.23 9.18
CA ILE A 13 6.58 -17.64 8.35
C ILE A 13 7.01 -18.83 7.49
N THR A 14 6.34 -19.97 7.69
CA THR A 14 6.55 -21.16 6.87
C THR A 14 5.40 -21.29 5.88
N THR A 15 5.71 -21.24 4.59
CA THR A 15 4.71 -21.36 3.52
C THR A 15 4.34 -22.81 3.24
N LYS A 16 3.11 -23.04 2.78
CA LYS A 16 2.65 -24.37 2.34
C LYS A 16 3.44 -24.80 1.11
N LYS A 17 3.89 -26.05 1.10
CA LYS A 17 4.61 -26.70 -0.01
C LYS A 17 3.73 -27.80 -0.63
N GLY A 18 4.11 -28.30 -1.83
CA GLY A 18 3.61 -29.56 -2.35
C GLY A 18 4.17 -30.75 -1.56
N GLN A 19 3.69 -31.94 -1.86
CA GLN A 19 4.19 -33.20 -1.29
C GLN A 19 4.76 -34.08 -2.41
N ALA A 20 5.95 -34.67 -2.21
CA ALA A 20 6.59 -35.54 -3.16
C ALA A 20 5.69 -36.74 -3.47
N GLY A 21 5.59 -37.14 -4.74
CA GLY A 21 4.78 -38.26 -5.20
C GLY A 21 3.26 -38.04 -5.08
N ALA A 22 2.80 -36.89 -4.59
CA ALA A 22 1.37 -36.61 -4.49
C ALA A 22 0.75 -36.34 -5.87
N ARG A 23 -0.48 -36.82 -6.07
CA ARG A 23 -1.26 -36.50 -7.27
C ARG A 23 -1.54 -35.00 -7.33
N PRO A 24 -1.60 -34.39 -8.53
CA PRO A 24 -1.99 -33.00 -8.67
C PRO A 24 -3.36 -32.73 -8.02
N THR A 25 -3.42 -31.71 -7.20
CA THR A 25 -4.65 -31.22 -6.56
C THR A 25 -4.86 -29.78 -7.00
N ILE A 26 -6.07 -29.47 -7.43
CA ILE A 26 -6.50 -28.11 -7.76
C ILE A 26 -7.45 -27.66 -6.66
N SER A 27 -7.17 -26.51 -6.06
CA SER A 27 -8.06 -25.86 -5.11
C SER A 27 -8.39 -24.45 -5.57
N TYR A 28 -9.63 -24.07 -5.40
CA TYR A 28 -10.12 -22.73 -5.64
C TYR A 28 -10.78 -22.22 -4.37
N ASP A 29 -10.35 -21.04 -3.92
CA ASP A 29 -10.93 -20.32 -2.81
C ASP A 29 -11.48 -19.00 -3.34
N GLY A 30 -12.77 -18.77 -3.19
CA GLY A 30 -13.44 -17.54 -3.62
C GLY A 30 -14.24 -16.90 -2.48
N ASN A 31 -14.16 -15.59 -2.40
CA ASN A 31 -14.93 -14.81 -1.45
C ASN A 31 -15.57 -13.60 -2.15
N VAL A 32 -16.82 -13.33 -1.82
CA VAL A 32 -17.54 -12.10 -2.18
C VAL A 32 -18.02 -11.46 -0.90
N SER A 33 -17.75 -10.18 -0.74
CA SER A 33 -18.17 -9.41 0.43
C SER A 33 -18.85 -8.12 0.02
N VAL A 34 -19.80 -7.70 0.84
CA VAL A 34 -20.47 -6.39 0.73
C VAL A 34 -20.16 -5.60 2.00
N SER A 35 -19.58 -4.44 1.82
CA SER A 35 -19.27 -3.52 2.91
C SER A 35 -20.21 -2.33 2.86
N THR A 36 -20.75 -1.95 4.02
CA THR A 36 -21.61 -0.77 4.19
C THR A 36 -21.11 0.05 5.36
N VAL A 37 -21.49 1.32 5.38
CA VAL A 37 -21.23 2.18 6.55
C VAL A 37 -22.00 1.63 7.75
N LYS A 38 -21.32 1.43 8.85
CA LYS A 38 -21.90 0.93 10.09
C LYS A 38 -22.67 2.03 10.84
N SER A 39 -22.08 3.22 10.89
CA SER A 39 -22.65 4.40 11.55
C SER A 39 -22.02 5.66 10.96
N THR A 40 -22.77 6.73 10.96
CA THR A 40 -22.34 8.09 10.61
C THR A 40 -22.29 8.94 11.87
N VAL A 41 -21.66 10.11 11.78
CA VAL A 41 -21.71 11.11 12.84
C VAL A 41 -23.11 11.74 12.84
N ASP A 42 -23.70 11.90 14.01
CA ASP A 42 -24.97 12.59 14.15
C ASP A 42 -24.76 14.11 14.01
N VAL A 43 -25.37 14.69 13.00
CA VAL A 43 -25.26 16.12 12.64
C VAL A 43 -26.64 16.68 12.38
N MET A 44 -26.80 17.98 12.46
CA MET A 44 -28.04 18.65 12.12
C MET A 44 -28.39 18.44 10.64
N ASP A 45 -29.62 18.14 10.35
CA ASP A 45 -30.14 18.23 8.99
C ASP A 45 -30.40 19.70 8.57
N GLY A 46 -30.76 19.94 7.31
CA GLY A 46 -30.96 21.29 6.79
C GLY A 46 -32.06 22.08 7.51
N ASP A 47 -33.13 21.43 7.96
CA ASP A 47 -34.25 22.09 8.65
C ASP A 47 -33.85 22.44 10.08
N GLN A 48 -33.19 21.54 10.78
CA GLN A 48 -32.63 21.78 12.11
C GLN A 48 -31.60 22.89 12.07
N PHE A 49 -30.71 22.90 11.07
CA PHE A 49 -29.68 23.92 10.93
C PHE A 49 -30.28 25.30 10.64
N ARG A 50 -31.27 25.41 9.76
CA ARG A 50 -32.01 26.67 9.51
C ARG A 50 -32.69 27.18 10.78
N SER A 51 -33.35 26.31 11.54
CA SER A 51 -33.99 26.69 12.81
C SER A 51 -32.97 27.18 13.81
N PHE A 52 -31.84 26.48 13.93
CA PHE A 52 -30.74 26.86 14.83
C PHE A 52 -30.16 28.24 14.50
N ILE A 53 -29.90 28.53 13.22
CA ILE A 53 -29.38 29.83 12.79
C ILE A 53 -30.42 30.94 13.03
N LYS A 54 -31.69 30.68 12.74
CA LYS A 54 -32.80 31.62 13.02
C LYS A 54 -32.90 31.94 14.52
N ASP A 55 -32.81 30.93 15.37
CA ASP A 55 -32.97 31.13 16.83
C ASP A 55 -31.81 31.92 17.44
N ILE A 56 -30.59 31.80 16.90
CA ILE A 56 -29.41 32.48 17.43
C ILE A 56 -29.23 33.88 16.86
N TRP A 57 -29.39 34.04 15.54
CA TRP A 57 -29.08 35.33 14.88
C TRP A 57 -30.31 36.04 14.30
N GLY A 58 -31.48 35.42 14.26
CA GLY A 58 -32.69 35.97 13.67
C GLY A 58 -32.80 35.80 12.14
N GLU A 59 -34.01 35.89 11.61
CA GLU A 59 -34.27 35.75 10.17
C GLU A 59 -33.69 36.89 9.31
N ASP A 60 -33.56 38.07 9.87
CA ASP A 60 -32.98 39.25 9.19
C ASP A 60 -31.45 39.26 9.18
N SER A 61 -30.83 38.26 9.73
CA SER A 61 -29.36 38.21 9.81
C SER A 61 -28.70 37.85 8.49
N GLU A 62 -27.48 38.36 8.30
CA GLU A 62 -26.64 37.92 7.15
C GLU A 62 -26.38 36.43 7.17
N ALA A 63 -26.24 35.81 8.35
CA ALA A 63 -26.07 34.36 8.49
C ALA A 63 -27.29 33.59 7.93
N TYR A 64 -28.49 34.03 8.26
CA TYR A 64 -29.73 33.38 7.77
C TYR A 64 -29.94 33.58 6.25
N SER A 65 -29.58 34.74 5.73
CA SER A 65 -29.72 35.03 4.28
C SER A 65 -28.80 34.18 3.39
N LYS A 66 -27.74 33.58 3.96
CA LYS A 66 -26.80 32.69 3.26
C LYS A 66 -27.24 31.23 3.23
N LEU A 67 -28.27 30.86 3.98
CA LEU A 67 -28.76 29.48 4.01
C LEU A 67 -29.43 29.12 2.69
N GLY A 68 -29.17 27.91 2.22
CA GLY A 68 -29.83 27.31 1.07
C GLY A 68 -31.17 26.69 1.44
N ASN A 69 -31.88 26.19 0.41
CA ASN A 69 -33.15 25.50 0.55
C ASN A 69 -33.04 23.97 0.52
N ALA A 70 -31.82 23.43 0.39
CA ALA A 70 -31.59 22.00 0.36
C ALA A 70 -31.68 21.37 1.76
N ASN A 71 -31.72 20.05 1.80
CA ASN A 71 -31.57 19.24 3.00
C ASN A 71 -30.64 18.07 2.63
N THR A 72 -29.33 18.35 2.56
CA THR A 72 -28.30 17.45 2.02
C THR A 72 -27.69 16.65 3.14
N ASP A 73 -27.81 15.34 3.10
CA ASP A 73 -27.03 14.43 3.92
C ASP A 73 -25.67 14.18 3.26
N TRP A 74 -24.70 15.02 3.60
CA TRP A 74 -23.37 14.98 3.01
C TRP A 74 -22.64 13.66 3.23
N GLN A 75 -22.87 13.00 4.37
CA GLN A 75 -22.26 11.71 4.65
C GLN A 75 -22.82 10.63 3.70
N LYS A 76 -24.11 10.66 3.39
CA LYS A 76 -24.72 9.77 2.42
C LYS A 76 -24.23 10.02 0.99
N GLU A 77 -23.93 11.29 0.67
CA GLU A 77 -23.43 11.66 -0.66
C GLU A 77 -22.02 11.10 -0.94
N ILE A 78 -21.18 10.91 0.07
CA ILE A 78 -19.81 10.41 -0.11
C ILE A 78 -19.67 8.90 0.06
N PHE A 79 -20.63 8.23 0.69
CA PHE A 79 -20.57 6.80 0.93
C PHE A 79 -21.40 6.00 -0.09
N ARG A 80 -21.02 4.74 -0.25
CA ARG A 80 -21.74 3.75 -1.06
C ARG A 80 -21.61 2.35 -0.47
N PRO A 81 -22.58 1.44 -0.69
CA PRO A 81 -22.33 0.01 -0.54
C PRO A 81 -21.22 -0.41 -1.50
N ALA A 82 -20.26 -1.20 -1.01
CA ALA A 82 -19.10 -1.61 -1.77
C ALA A 82 -19.01 -3.13 -1.86
N VAL A 83 -18.98 -3.64 -3.08
CA VAL A 83 -18.83 -5.07 -3.36
C VAL A 83 -17.36 -5.34 -3.61
N SER A 84 -16.82 -6.36 -2.94
CA SER A 84 -15.44 -6.81 -3.08
C SER A 84 -15.39 -8.30 -3.36
N THR A 85 -14.39 -8.73 -4.12
CA THR A 85 -14.18 -10.14 -4.45
C THR A 85 -12.70 -10.50 -4.26
N ASP A 86 -12.47 -11.72 -3.81
CA ASP A 86 -11.14 -12.32 -3.70
C ASP A 86 -11.20 -13.74 -4.25
N HIS A 87 -10.25 -14.07 -5.12
CA HIS A 87 -10.18 -15.37 -5.80
C HIS A 87 -8.75 -15.90 -5.76
N ASN A 88 -8.59 -17.14 -5.37
CA ASN A 88 -7.29 -17.80 -5.34
C ASN A 88 -7.40 -19.21 -5.93
N LEU A 89 -6.64 -19.46 -6.99
CA LEU A 89 -6.50 -20.77 -7.62
C LEU A 89 -5.13 -21.33 -7.28
N THR A 90 -5.09 -22.53 -6.73
CA THR A 90 -3.85 -23.22 -6.38
C THR A 90 -3.80 -24.58 -7.03
N ILE A 91 -2.66 -24.90 -7.62
CA ILE A 91 -2.32 -26.23 -8.15
C ILE A 91 -1.11 -26.72 -7.35
N SER A 92 -1.23 -27.84 -6.68
CA SER A 92 -0.15 -28.45 -5.91
C SER A 92 -0.08 -29.94 -6.14
N GLY A 93 1.12 -30.47 -6.08
CA GLY A 93 1.39 -31.90 -6.29
C GLY A 93 2.85 -32.21 -6.12
N GLY A 94 3.28 -33.37 -6.58
CA GLY A 94 4.69 -33.78 -6.60
C GLY A 94 4.96 -34.80 -7.66
N LEU A 95 5.85 -34.49 -8.58
CA LEU A 95 6.56 -35.51 -9.32
C LEU A 95 7.48 -36.23 -8.33
N LYS A 96 7.89 -37.48 -8.64
CA LYS A 96 8.62 -38.39 -7.74
C LYS A 96 9.48 -37.70 -6.65
N ASN A 97 10.40 -36.79 -7.04
CA ASN A 97 11.32 -36.09 -6.14
C ASN A 97 11.17 -34.57 -6.21
N MET A 98 10.08 -34.04 -6.78
CA MET A 98 9.88 -32.64 -7.00
C MET A 98 8.46 -32.21 -6.57
N PRO A 99 8.24 -31.90 -5.29
CA PRO A 99 7.06 -31.23 -4.85
C PRO A 99 6.94 -29.85 -5.51
N TYR A 100 5.73 -29.47 -5.92
CA TYR A 100 5.46 -28.17 -6.50
C TYR A 100 4.14 -27.58 -6.00
N ARG A 101 4.08 -26.26 -5.97
CA ARG A 101 2.86 -25.50 -5.73
C ARG A 101 2.88 -24.24 -6.59
N VAL A 102 1.81 -24.01 -7.33
CA VAL A 102 1.61 -22.80 -8.13
C VAL A 102 0.29 -22.19 -7.69
N SER A 103 0.26 -20.89 -7.45
CA SER A 103 -0.97 -20.19 -7.06
C SER A 103 -1.13 -18.89 -7.85
N PHE A 104 -2.38 -18.58 -8.21
CA PHE A 104 -2.79 -17.34 -8.84
C PHE A 104 -3.88 -16.72 -7.99
N GLY A 105 -3.73 -15.45 -7.64
CA GLY A 105 -4.71 -14.71 -6.86
C GLY A 105 -5.17 -13.44 -7.59
N TYR A 106 -6.44 -13.14 -7.46
CA TYR A 106 -7.06 -11.88 -7.89
C TYR A 106 -7.91 -11.33 -6.78
N THR A 107 -7.68 -10.07 -6.43
CA THR A 107 -8.44 -9.32 -5.42
C THR A 107 -8.97 -8.05 -6.07
N ASN A 108 -10.26 -7.78 -5.92
CA ASN A 108 -10.88 -6.51 -6.29
C ASN A 108 -11.69 -6.00 -5.10
N GLN A 109 -11.22 -4.91 -4.48
CA GLN A 109 -11.86 -4.31 -3.33
C GLN A 109 -12.31 -2.90 -3.67
N ASN A 110 -13.61 -2.64 -3.60
CA ASN A 110 -14.16 -1.31 -3.64
C ASN A 110 -14.30 -0.78 -2.21
N GLY A 111 -13.94 0.48 -2.00
CA GLY A 111 -14.14 1.14 -0.72
C GLY A 111 -15.55 1.71 -0.57
N ILE A 112 -16.00 1.84 0.67
CA ILE A 112 -17.28 2.48 1.02
C ILE A 112 -17.28 3.98 0.76
N VAL A 113 -16.13 4.65 0.79
CA VAL A 113 -16.00 6.01 0.28
C VAL A 113 -15.93 5.95 -1.23
N LYS A 114 -16.77 6.76 -1.90
CA LYS A 114 -16.79 6.86 -3.37
C LYS A 114 -15.38 7.08 -3.91
N THR A 115 -15.09 6.64 -5.12
CA THR A 115 -13.80 6.68 -5.84
C THR A 115 -12.74 5.71 -5.35
N SER A 116 -12.71 5.28 -4.07
CA SER A 116 -11.69 4.37 -3.58
C SER A 116 -11.83 2.96 -4.18
N LYS A 117 -10.69 2.41 -4.65
CA LYS A 117 -10.61 1.08 -5.26
C LYS A 117 -9.21 0.47 -5.11
N PHE A 118 -9.17 -0.82 -4.90
CA PHE A 118 -7.95 -1.61 -4.87
C PHE A 118 -8.09 -2.87 -5.72
N GLU A 119 -7.13 -3.11 -6.61
CA GLU A 119 -7.05 -4.34 -7.41
C GLU A 119 -5.65 -4.95 -7.23
N ARG A 120 -5.58 -6.24 -7.04
CA ARG A 120 -4.33 -6.97 -6.88
C ARG A 120 -4.33 -8.27 -7.64
N TYR A 121 -3.25 -8.51 -8.37
CA TYR A 121 -2.93 -9.76 -9.03
C TYR A 121 -1.69 -10.36 -8.38
N THR A 122 -1.72 -11.64 -8.05
CA THR A 122 -0.59 -12.35 -7.48
C THR A 122 -0.35 -13.65 -8.25
N ALA A 123 0.92 -13.99 -8.42
CA ALA A 123 1.33 -15.29 -8.92
C ALA A 123 2.47 -15.82 -8.04
N SER A 124 2.43 -17.08 -7.66
CA SER A 124 3.51 -17.67 -6.88
C SER A 124 3.82 -19.09 -7.33
N VAL A 125 5.10 -19.44 -7.26
CA VAL A 125 5.63 -20.76 -7.55
C VAL A 125 6.52 -21.19 -6.40
N SER A 126 6.33 -22.42 -5.92
CA SER A 126 7.19 -23.07 -4.93
C SER A 126 7.57 -24.44 -5.45
N LEU A 127 8.88 -24.71 -5.50
CA LEU A 127 9.48 -25.97 -5.94
C LEU A 127 10.41 -26.45 -4.82
N ALA A 128 10.37 -27.75 -4.52
CA ALA A 128 11.24 -28.34 -3.51
C ALA A 128 11.85 -29.69 -3.98
N PRO A 129 12.58 -29.70 -5.11
CA PRO A 129 13.18 -30.95 -5.62
C PRO A 129 14.31 -31.43 -4.70
N SER A 130 14.48 -32.75 -4.69
CA SER A 130 15.66 -33.39 -4.10
C SER A 130 16.37 -34.27 -5.13
N PHE A 131 17.69 -34.32 -5.04
CA PHE A 131 18.56 -35.05 -5.96
C PHE A 131 19.59 -35.87 -5.18
N PHE A 132 20.20 -36.84 -5.86
CA PHE A 132 21.27 -37.69 -5.33
C PHE A 132 20.86 -38.39 -4.02
N GLU A 133 19.73 -39.09 -4.03
CA GLU A 133 19.22 -39.78 -2.82
C GLU A 133 19.10 -38.84 -1.59
N ASP A 134 18.51 -37.64 -1.80
CA ASP A 134 18.31 -36.58 -0.81
C ASP A 134 19.60 -35.93 -0.29
N HIS A 135 20.74 -36.12 -0.96
CA HIS A 135 21.96 -35.39 -0.63
C HIS A 135 21.88 -33.92 -1.01
N LEU A 136 21.19 -33.55 -2.08
CA LEU A 136 20.92 -32.14 -2.44
C LEU A 136 19.43 -31.89 -2.37
N LYS A 137 19.04 -31.00 -1.46
CA LYS A 137 17.67 -30.46 -1.36
C LYS A 137 17.67 -29.01 -1.82
N ILE A 138 16.76 -28.71 -2.71
CA ILE A 138 16.53 -27.34 -3.22
C ILE A 138 15.17 -26.87 -2.75
N ASN A 139 15.06 -25.60 -2.37
CA ASN A 139 13.81 -24.97 -2.04
C ASN A 139 13.76 -23.62 -2.73
N ALA A 140 13.01 -23.52 -3.83
CA ALA A 140 12.87 -22.32 -4.63
C ALA A 140 11.46 -21.78 -4.51
N ASN A 141 11.33 -20.52 -4.13
CA ASN A 141 10.07 -19.82 -4.04
C ASN A 141 10.15 -18.50 -4.79
N LEU A 142 9.16 -18.21 -5.58
CA LEU A 142 9.02 -16.94 -6.30
C LEU A 142 7.58 -16.47 -6.21
N LYS A 143 7.38 -15.20 -5.84
CA LYS A 143 6.07 -14.57 -5.77
C LYS A 143 6.13 -13.19 -6.43
N GLY A 144 5.30 -13.02 -7.46
CA GLY A 144 5.05 -11.73 -8.11
C GLY A 144 3.72 -11.15 -7.70
N MET A 145 3.65 -9.82 -7.65
CA MET A 145 2.45 -9.06 -7.34
C MET A 145 2.39 -7.80 -8.20
N ILE A 146 1.19 -7.48 -8.68
CA ILE A 146 0.85 -6.17 -9.24
C ILE A 146 -0.39 -5.68 -8.51
N ALA A 147 -0.31 -4.49 -7.91
CA ALA A 147 -1.44 -3.86 -7.25
C ALA A 147 -1.71 -2.48 -7.87
N LYS A 148 -3.00 -2.15 -8.02
CA LYS A 148 -3.49 -0.86 -8.50
C LYS A 148 -4.40 -0.29 -7.43
N ASN A 149 -4.13 0.94 -7.04
CA ASN A 149 -4.91 1.70 -6.09
C ASN A 149 -5.52 2.93 -6.75
N ARG A 150 -6.73 3.28 -6.39
CA ARG A 150 -7.30 4.60 -6.52
C ARG A 150 -7.67 5.07 -5.11
N TYR A 151 -7.07 6.17 -4.69
CA TYR A 151 -7.30 6.72 -3.36
C TYR A 151 -8.44 7.74 -3.41
N ALA A 152 -9.33 7.67 -2.42
CA ALA A 152 -10.29 8.74 -2.17
C ALA A 152 -9.60 9.87 -1.42
N ASP A 153 -10.05 11.11 -1.61
CA ASP A 153 -9.56 12.23 -0.82
C ASP A 153 -9.99 12.07 0.65
N GLY A 154 -9.01 11.99 1.56
CA GLY A 154 -9.25 11.80 2.99
C GLY A 154 -9.98 12.96 3.66
N GLY A 155 -9.89 14.17 3.10
CA GLY A 155 -10.59 15.37 3.59
C GLY A 155 -12.10 15.31 3.40
N ALA A 156 -12.58 14.52 2.43
CA ALA A 156 -14.02 14.44 2.11
C ALA A 156 -14.88 13.96 3.29
N VAL A 157 -14.37 13.03 4.12
CA VAL A 157 -15.11 12.53 5.29
C VAL A 157 -15.27 13.61 6.36
N GLY A 158 -14.19 14.34 6.67
CA GLY A 158 -14.23 15.45 7.62
C GLY A 158 -15.12 16.59 7.10
N SER A 159 -14.99 16.92 5.82
CA SER A 159 -15.84 17.92 5.17
C SER A 159 -17.32 17.55 5.22
N ALA A 160 -17.68 16.28 5.00
CA ALA A 160 -19.07 15.82 5.03
C ALA A 160 -19.74 15.95 6.41
N VAL A 161 -18.96 15.95 7.49
CA VAL A 161 -19.47 16.17 8.86
C VAL A 161 -19.69 17.66 9.15
N SER A 162 -18.90 18.55 8.53
CA SER A 162 -18.89 19.99 8.84
C SER A 162 -19.50 20.88 7.76
N PHE A 163 -19.85 20.34 6.59
CA PHE A 163 -20.42 21.12 5.51
C PHE A 163 -21.89 21.50 5.80
N ASP A 164 -22.29 22.67 5.33
CA ASP A 164 -23.64 23.22 5.52
C ASP A 164 -24.71 22.31 4.86
N PRO A 165 -25.61 21.70 5.65
CA PRO A 165 -26.64 20.80 5.12
C PRO A 165 -27.75 21.53 4.34
N THR A 166 -27.82 22.87 4.38
CA THR A 166 -28.79 23.65 3.63
C THR A 166 -28.40 23.87 2.17
N GLN A 167 -27.16 23.55 1.82
CA GLN A 167 -26.63 23.69 0.47
C GLN A 167 -26.80 22.40 -0.32
N SER A 168 -27.02 22.52 -1.63
CA SER A 168 -27.04 21.38 -2.55
C SER A 168 -25.61 21.00 -2.99
N VAL A 169 -25.44 19.77 -3.43
CA VAL A 169 -24.14 19.30 -3.97
C VAL A 169 -23.71 20.13 -5.17
N ARG A 170 -24.66 20.40 -6.06
CA ARG A 170 -24.47 21.22 -7.26
C ARG A 170 -25.23 22.54 -7.13
N SER A 171 -24.75 23.56 -7.81
CA SER A 171 -25.33 24.91 -7.83
C SER A 171 -25.46 25.40 -9.27
N ASP A 172 -26.61 26.04 -9.56
CA ASP A 172 -26.83 26.69 -10.86
C ASP A 172 -26.29 28.13 -10.89
N ASP A 173 -25.70 28.62 -9.81
CA ASP A 173 -25.05 29.92 -9.76
C ASP A 173 -23.92 29.98 -10.81
N PRO A 174 -23.91 31.00 -11.69
CA PRO A 174 -22.88 31.16 -12.70
C PRO A 174 -21.45 31.15 -12.15
N TYR A 175 -21.26 31.67 -10.93
CA TYR A 175 -19.96 31.66 -10.26
C TYR A 175 -19.48 30.25 -9.95
N HIS A 176 -20.38 29.38 -9.41
CA HIS A 176 -20.04 27.98 -9.13
C HIS A 176 -19.84 27.17 -10.43
N GLN A 177 -20.65 27.44 -11.45
CA GLN A 177 -20.52 26.80 -12.76
C GLN A 177 -19.16 27.13 -13.39
N TYR A 178 -18.71 28.35 -13.28
CA TYR A 178 -17.47 28.82 -13.90
C TYR A 178 -16.20 28.41 -13.15
N TYR A 179 -16.22 28.53 -11.82
CA TYR A 179 -15.00 28.35 -11.00
C TYR A 179 -14.88 26.99 -10.30
N PHE A 180 -15.99 26.27 -10.12
CA PHE A 180 -16.04 25.03 -9.34
C PHE A 180 -16.77 23.88 -10.03
N ASP A 181 -16.78 23.87 -11.35
CA ASP A 181 -17.45 22.84 -12.17
C ASP A 181 -18.90 22.58 -11.73
N GLY A 182 -19.60 23.63 -11.28
CA GLY A 182 -20.99 23.55 -10.80
C GLY A 182 -21.14 22.95 -9.39
N TYR A 183 -20.06 22.65 -8.67
CA TYR A 183 -20.17 22.30 -7.25
C TYR A 183 -20.38 23.54 -6.40
N PHE A 184 -21.28 23.45 -5.44
CA PHE A 184 -21.42 24.54 -4.46
C PHE A 184 -20.13 24.65 -3.62
N GLN A 185 -19.59 25.85 -3.50
CA GLN A 185 -18.45 26.15 -2.64
C GLN A 185 -18.63 27.51 -1.98
N TRP A 186 -18.35 27.59 -0.69
CA TRP A 186 -18.38 28.85 0.03
C TRP A 186 -17.32 29.83 -0.49
N ASN A 187 -17.76 31.06 -0.80
CA ASN A 187 -16.94 32.13 -1.36
C ASN A 187 -16.94 33.35 -0.43
N THR A 188 -15.90 34.17 -0.48
CA THR A 188 -15.81 35.45 0.20
C THR A 188 -16.38 36.59 -0.63
N ASP A 189 -16.32 36.47 -1.97
CA ASP A 189 -16.89 37.41 -2.92
C ASP A 189 -17.25 36.66 -4.21
N ALA A 190 -18.52 36.53 -4.49
CA ALA A 190 -19.05 35.87 -5.69
C ALA A 190 -19.62 36.88 -6.70
N SER A 191 -19.33 38.17 -6.54
CA SER A 191 -20.03 39.25 -7.27
C SER A 191 -19.57 39.41 -8.71
N SER A 192 -18.41 38.87 -9.11
CA SER A 192 -17.93 39.05 -10.47
C SER A 192 -17.18 37.86 -11.01
N LEU A 193 -17.59 37.38 -12.18
CA LEU A 193 -16.78 36.53 -13.04
C LEU A 193 -15.67 37.42 -13.65
N ASN A 194 -14.43 37.02 -13.48
CA ASN A 194 -13.32 37.74 -14.07
C ASN A 194 -12.53 36.81 -14.99
N ASP A 195 -12.83 36.89 -16.28
CA ASP A 195 -12.20 36.09 -17.33
C ASP A 195 -10.72 36.40 -17.49
N ASP A 196 -10.31 37.62 -17.15
CA ASP A 196 -8.93 38.07 -17.36
C ASP A 196 -7.94 37.49 -16.36
N THR A 197 -8.39 37.23 -15.14
CA THR A 197 -7.52 36.76 -14.08
C THR A 197 -7.93 35.38 -13.54
N TRP A 198 -9.12 34.90 -13.91
CA TRP A 198 -9.79 33.77 -13.26
C TRP A 198 -9.53 33.74 -11.73
N LYS A 199 -9.71 34.86 -11.12
CA LYS A 199 -9.49 35.02 -9.70
C LYS A 199 -10.72 34.50 -8.96
N ARG A 200 -10.64 33.28 -8.51
CA ARG A 200 -11.67 32.75 -7.61
C ARG A 200 -11.36 33.13 -6.15
N THR A 201 -12.41 33.41 -5.43
CA THR A 201 -12.36 33.75 -4.02
C THR A 201 -13.12 32.70 -3.23
N PHE A 202 -12.46 31.72 -2.69
CA PHE A 202 -13.12 30.76 -1.81
C PHE A 202 -12.90 31.15 -0.34
N ASN A 203 -13.82 30.74 0.53
CA ASN A 203 -13.69 30.97 1.96
C ASN A 203 -12.77 29.89 2.56
N GLY A 204 -11.55 30.26 2.87
CA GLY A 204 -10.55 29.32 3.45
C GLY A 204 -10.89 28.79 4.84
N ASN A 205 -11.88 29.38 5.51
CA ASN A 205 -12.39 28.88 6.80
C ASN A 205 -13.54 27.88 6.65
N ALA A 206 -14.08 27.74 5.44
CA ALA A 206 -15.13 26.77 5.15
C ALA A 206 -14.54 25.46 4.59
N PRO A 207 -15.17 24.30 4.88
CA PRO A 207 -14.77 23.05 4.28
C PRO A 207 -15.00 23.07 2.76
N GLY A 208 -14.22 22.29 2.02
CA GLY A 208 -14.48 22.02 0.62
C GLY A 208 -15.72 21.15 0.42
N ASN A 209 -16.41 21.30 -0.71
CA ASN A 209 -17.54 20.42 -1.04
C ASN A 209 -17.10 18.95 -1.02
N PRO A 210 -17.70 18.10 -0.16
CA PRO A 210 -17.21 16.73 0.06
C PRO A 210 -17.22 15.86 -1.19
N VAL A 211 -18.20 16.06 -2.09
CA VAL A 211 -18.32 15.31 -3.32
C VAL A 211 -17.28 15.79 -4.34
N ALA A 212 -17.10 17.11 -4.45
CA ALA A 212 -16.09 17.70 -5.32
C ALA A 212 -14.66 17.23 -4.91
N LEU A 213 -14.37 17.14 -3.61
CA LEU A 213 -13.08 16.61 -3.13
C LEU A 213 -12.79 15.21 -3.64
N LEU A 214 -13.82 14.37 -3.79
CA LEU A 214 -13.69 12.99 -4.28
C LEU A 214 -13.61 12.92 -5.81
N GLU A 215 -14.36 13.75 -6.51
CA GLU A 215 -14.54 13.64 -7.97
C GLU A 215 -13.52 14.47 -8.75
N GLU A 216 -13.07 15.58 -8.19
CA GLU A 216 -12.10 16.49 -8.81
C GLU A 216 -10.63 16.14 -8.53
N LYS A 217 -10.37 15.04 -7.81
CA LYS A 217 -9.03 14.50 -7.59
C LYS A 217 -8.94 13.08 -8.09
N ASP A 218 -7.96 12.82 -8.94
CA ASP A 218 -7.60 11.47 -9.39
C ASP A 218 -6.22 11.10 -8.85
N ASP A 219 -6.20 10.24 -7.83
CA ASP A 219 -5.00 9.81 -7.14
C ASP A 219 -4.87 8.29 -7.31
N ARG A 220 -3.91 7.87 -8.14
CA ARG A 220 -3.73 6.46 -8.54
C ARG A 220 -2.31 6.00 -8.33
N ALA A 221 -2.16 4.81 -7.79
CA ALA A 221 -0.86 4.17 -7.67
C ALA A 221 -0.85 2.78 -8.32
N ILE A 222 0.29 2.44 -8.91
CA ILE A 222 0.60 1.10 -9.39
C ILE A 222 1.85 0.65 -8.67
N SER A 223 1.77 -0.47 -7.96
CA SER A 223 2.92 -1.11 -7.35
C SER A 223 3.14 -2.50 -7.91
N LYS A 224 4.41 -2.87 -8.08
CA LYS A 224 4.85 -4.18 -8.53
C LYS A 224 5.88 -4.70 -7.54
N SER A 225 5.80 -5.98 -7.23
CA SER A 225 6.75 -6.61 -6.31
C SER A 225 7.10 -8.01 -6.82
N LEU A 226 8.36 -8.36 -6.66
CA LEU A 226 8.90 -9.69 -6.92
C LEU A 226 9.73 -10.12 -5.71
N ILE A 227 9.24 -11.13 -4.99
CA ILE A 227 9.91 -11.68 -3.82
C ILE A 227 10.29 -13.12 -4.13
N GLY A 228 11.52 -13.47 -3.83
CA GLY A 228 11.98 -14.83 -4.07
C GLY A 228 13.09 -15.26 -3.15
N ASN A 229 13.21 -16.56 -2.99
CA ASN A 229 14.37 -17.16 -2.36
C ASN A 229 14.73 -18.49 -3.03
N LEU A 230 16.02 -18.78 -3.03
CA LEU A 230 16.58 -20.06 -3.44
C LEU A 230 17.48 -20.57 -2.30
N GLU A 231 17.06 -21.69 -1.74
CA GLU A 231 17.77 -22.38 -0.67
C GLU A 231 18.33 -23.69 -1.21
N LEU A 232 19.58 -23.96 -0.94
CA LEU A 232 20.29 -25.18 -1.27
C LEU A 232 20.81 -25.79 0.02
N ASP A 233 20.51 -27.04 0.28
CA ASP A 233 21.08 -27.82 1.36
C ASP A 233 21.76 -29.05 0.77
N TYR A 234 23.08 -29.15 0.96
CA TYR A 234 23.89 -30.23 0.43
C TYR A 234 24.56 -31.03 1.54
N LYS A 235 24.15 -32.28 1.67
CA LYS A 235 24.73 -33.27 2.54
C LYS A 235 25.91 -33.95 1.84
N PHE A 236 27.13 -33.80 2.39
CA PHE A 236 28.33 -34.32 1.73
C PHE A 236 28.34 -35.84 1.68
N HIS A 237 28.64 -36.41 0.51
CA HIS A 237 28.65 -37.88 0.31
C HIS A 237 29.77 -38.55 1.14
N PHE A 238 30.93 -37.90 1.27
CA PHE A 238 32.06 -38.43 2.00
C PHE A 238 31.96 -38.25 3.51
N LEU A 239 31.11 -37.30 3.96
CA LEU A 239 30.88 -37.00 5.36
C LEU A 239 29.40 -36.58 5.56
N PRO A 240 28.47 -37.55 5.67
CA PRO A 240 27.05 -37.25 5.72
C PRO A 240 26.59 -36.42 6.94
N ASP A 241 27.41 -36.35 7.98
CA ASP A 241 27.17 -35.50 9.16
C ASP A 241 27.43 -34.01 8.88
N LEU A 242 28.10 -33.68 7.75
CA LEU A 242 28.39 -32.31 7.34
C LEU A 242 27.44 -31.87 6.25
N HIS A 243 26.82 -30.72 6.45
CA HIS A 243 25.92 -30.03 5.51
C HIS A 243 26.47 -28.67 5.11
N ALA A 244 26.34 -28.34 3.84
CA ALA A 244 26.52 -26.98 3.33
C ALA A 244 25.15 -26.40 3.00
N HIS A 245 24.83 -25.27 3.58
CA HIS A 245 23.58 -24.56 3.36
C HIS A 245 23.84 -23.20 2.73
N VAL A 246 23.13 -22.90 1.65
CA VAL A 246 23.17 -21.58 0.97
C VAL A 246 21.76 -21.12 0.70
N ASN A 247 21.42 -19.92 1.11
CA ASN A 247 20.13 -19.29 0.83
C ASN A 247 20.35 -17.90 0.26
N GLY A 248 19.90 -17.68 -0.98
CA GLY A 248 19.82 -16.38 -1.61
C GLY A 248 18.39 -15.88 -1.59
N GLY A 249 18.17 -14.62 -1.19
CA GLY A 249 16.87 -13.98 -1.15
C GLY A 249 16.86 -12.67 -1.92
N MET A 250 15.70 -12.32 -2.47
CA MET A 250 15.45 -11.03 -3.11
C MET A 250 14.06 -10.51 -2.76
N ASP A 251 13.96 -9.19 -2.55
CA ASP A 251 12.72 -8.43 -2.44
C ASP A 251 12.86 -7.16 -3.29
N LEU A 252 12.27 -7.21 -4.48
CA LEU A 252 12.30 -6.15 -5.48
C LEU A 252 10.91 -5.55 -5.55
N SER A 253 10.80 -4.24 -5.39
CA SER A 253 9.53 -3.56 -5.53
C SER A 253 9.70 -2.19 -6.18
N THR A 254 8.71 -1.81 -6.97
CA THR A 254 8.55 -0.49 -7.54
C THR A 254 7.12 -0.03 -7.35
N GLY A 255 6.94 1.23 -6.97
CA GLY A 255 5.63 1.85 -6.83
C GLY A 255 5.65 3.23 -7.47
N LYS A 256 4.64 3.53 -8.29
CA LYS A 256 4.47 4.87 -8.87
C LYS A 256 3.05 5.34 -8.62
N GLN A 257 2.94 6.51 -8.00
CA GLN A 257 1.70 7.21 -7.75
C GLN A 257 1.62 8.43 -8.64
N TYR A 258 0.44 8.69 -9.17
CA TYR A 258 0.09 9.88 -9.93
C TYR A 258 -1.06 10.58 -9.24
N THR A 259 -0.93 11.87 -9.06
CA THR A 259 -1.97 12.72 -8.50
C THR A 259 -2.32 13.79 -9.52
N ASP A 260 -3.58 13.87 -9.88
CA ASP A 260 -4.14 14.89 -10.76
C ASP A 260 -5.30 15.58 -10.02
N VAL A 261 -5.22 16.88 -9.88
CA VAL A 261 -6.25 17.70 -9.22
C VAL A 261 -6.82 18.68 -10.24
N SER A 262 -8.15 18.60 -10.42
CA SER A 262 -8.89 19.46 -11.35
C SER A 262 -8.61 20.95 -11.11
N PRO A 263 -8.55 21.77 -12.17
CA PRO A 263 -8.53 23.23 -12.05
C PRO A 263 -9.67 23.81 -11.21
N TYR A 264 -10.77 23.12 -11.15
CA TYR A 264 -11.98 23.55 -10.44
C TYR A 264 -12.01 23.16 -8.97
N SER A 265 -11.08 22.32 -8.53
CA SER A 265 -11.03 21.86 -7.14
C SER A 265 -10.77 23.00 -6.17
N SER A 266 -11.58 23.05 -5.10
CA SER A 266 -11.44 24.03 -4.03
C SER A 266 -10.17 23.85 -3.18
N THR A 267 -9.53 22.70 -3.26
CA THR A 267 -8.31 22.41 -2.50
C THR A 267 -7.05 22.98 -3.13
N ASN A 268 -7.15 23.57 -4.32
CA ASN A 268 -6.02 23.98 -5.10
C ASN A 268 -5.96 25.51 -5.27
N ASN A 269 -4.85 26.11 -4.92
CA ASN A 269 -4.57 27.54 -5.11
C ASN A 269 -4.16 27.86 -6.55
N TYR A 270 -3.86 26.86 -7.36
CA TYR A 270 -3.52 26.94 -8.77
C TYR A 270 -4.68 26.38 -9.62
N TYR A 271 -4.55 26.45 -10.89
CA TYR A 271 -5.56 25.94 -11.84
C TYR A 271 -5.34 24.47 -12.16
N GLY A 272 -5.48 23.66 -11.18
CA GLY A 272 -5.11 22.28 -11.24
C GLY A 272 -3.66 22.04 -10.81
N SER A 273 -3.38 20.84 -10.41
CA SER A 273 -2.03 20.37 -10.14
C SER A 273 -1.88 18.96 -10.64
N TYR A 274 -0.66 18.62 -11.01
CA TYR A 274 -0.29 17.29 -11.44
C TYR A 274 1.02 16.89 -10.77
N GLY A 275 1.14 15.64 -10.41
CA GLY A 275 2.39 15.17 -9.86
C GLY A 275 2.51 13.66 -9.89
N TRP A 276 3.72 13.22 -9.62
CA TRP A 276 4.02 11.81 -9.45
C TRP A 276 5.07 11.60 -8.36
N GLU A 277 4.98 10.47 -7.72
CA GLU A 277 5.98 9.94 -6.79
C GLU A 277 6.30 8.51 -7.20
N GLN A 278 7.59 8.17 -7.26
CA GLN A 278 8.07 6.82 -7.53
C GLN A 278 9.02 6.37 -6.43
N LYS A 279 8.82 5.15 -5.95
CA LYS A 279 9.70 4.48 -4.99
C LYS A 279 10.15 3.16 -5.56
N ASP A 280 11.45 2.94 -5.57
CA ASP A 280 12.06 1.67 -5.97
C ASP A 280 12.87 1.10 -4.82
N LYS A 281 12.73 -0.20 -4.61
CA LYS A 281 13.35 -0.92 -3.52
C LYS A 281 13.96 -2.22 -4.01
N TYR A 282 15.24 -2.41 -3.70
CA TYR A 282 16.02 -3.59 -4.07
C TYR A 282 16.70 -4.13 -2.83
N ASN A 283 16.19 -5.19 -2.26
CA ASN A 283 16.81 -5.87 -1.13
C ASN A 283 17.30 -7.24 -1.60
N LEU A 284 18.56 -7.52 -1.38
CA LEU A 284 19.19 -8.79 -1.67
C LEU A 284 19.78 -9.37 -0.39
N SER A 285 19.76 -10.68 -0.27
CA SER A 285 20.37 -11.37 0.87
C SER A 285 21.05 -12.65 0.41
N LEU A 286 22.15 -12.97 1.05
CA LEU A 286 22.86 -14.24 0.92
C LEU A 286 23.22 -14.71 2.33
N ASN A 287 22.83 -15.95 2.63
CA ASN A 287 23.22 -16.63 3.85
C ASN A 287 23.87 -17.95 3.47
N ALA A 288 25.07 -18.22 3.95
CA ALA A 288 25.81 -19.45 3.68
C ALA A 288 26.46 -19.96 4.95
N TYR A 289 26.26 -21.24 5.28
CA TYR A 289 26.91 -21.83 6.43
C TYR A 289 27.23 -23.32 6.21
N LEU A 290 28.19 -23.79 6.95
CA LEU A 290 28.47 -25.20 7.15
C LEU A 290 27.97 -25.61 8.53
N GLN A 291 27.31 -26.76 8.58
CA GLN A 291 26.81 -27.37 9.82
C GLN A 291 27.27 -28.80 9.91
N TYR A 292 27.89 -29.14 11.00
CA TYR A 292 28.28 -30.49 11.35
C TYR A 292 27.49 -30.95 12.55
N SER A 293 26.69 -32.03 12.38
CA SER A 293 25.83 -32.59 13.42
C SER A 293 26.12 -34.07 13.59
N LYS A 294 26.52 -34.48 14.78
CA LYS A 294 26.86 -35.86 15.06
C LYS A 294 26.48 -36.32 16.44
N ASP A 295 25.88 -37.48 16.49
CA ASP A 295 25.67 -38.25 17.70
C ASP A 295 26.87 -39.19 17.88
N PHE A 296 27.79 -38.84 18.80
CA PHE A 296 28.98 -39.67 19.06
C PHE A 296 28.65 -40.91 19.87
N THR A 297 27.65 -40.80 20.74
CA THR A 297 27.05 -41.91 21.52
C THR A 297 25.59 -41.51 21.84
N ASP A 298 24.82 -42.42 22.39
CA ASP A 298 23.47 -42.12 22.91
C ASP A 298 23.48 -41.01 24.01
N LYS A 299 24.63 -40.60 24.48
CA LYS A 299 24.82 -39.64 25.57
C LYS A 299 25.41 -38.31 25.13
N HIS A 300 26.02 -38.25 23.94
CA HIS A 300 26.78 -37.11 23.46
C HIS A 300 26.39 -36.73 22.05
N ARG A 301 25.71 -35.59 21.92
CA ARG A 301 25.35 -35.02 20.63
C ARG A 301 26.02 -33.65 20.47
N PHE A 302 26.67 -33.44 19.33
CA PHE A 302 27.27 -32.18 18.94
C PHE A 302 26.60 -31.66 17.67
N ASP A 303 26.33 -30.34 17.66
CA ASP A 303 25.96 -29.59 16.50
C ASP A 303 26.73 -28.31 16.45
N VAL A 304 27.54 -28.14 15.41
CA VAL A 304 28.41 -26.98 15.23
C VAL A 304 28.14 -26.35 13.90
N MET A 305 27.93 -25.04 13.89
CA MET A 305 27.64 -24.25 12.71
C MET A 305 28.58 -23.04 12.63
N ALA A 306 29.07 -22.74 11.42
CA ALA A 306 29.77 -21.51 11.13
C ALA A 306 29.34 -20.98 9.78
N GLY A 307 29.10 -19.66 9.66
CA GLY A 307 28.54 -19.11 8.46
C GLY A 307 28.78 -17.62 8.27
N TYR A 308 28.35 -17.21 7.11
CA TYR A 308 28.45 -15.87 6.56
C TYR A 308 27.06 -15.41 6.12
N GLU A 309 26.75 -14.13 6.36
CA GLU A 309 25.55 -13.48 5.87
C GLU A 309 25.92 -12.14 5.23
N TRP A 310 25.31 -11.86 4.10
CA TRP A 310 25.39 -10.60 3.39
C TRP A 310 23.99 -10.11 3.06
N GLN A 311 23.74 -8.84 3.30
CA GLN A 311 22.50 -8.16 2.94
C GLN A 311 22.82 -6.84 2.27
N HIS A 312 22.07 -6.50 1.24
CA HIS A 312 22.13 -5.24 0.52
C HIS A 312 20.75 -4.64 0.47
N PHE A 313 20.63 -3.39 0.87
CA PHE A 313 19.42 -2.61 0.86
C PHE A 313 19.64 -1.37 0.02
N HIS A 314 18.76 -1.15 -0.94
CA HIS A 314 18.80 0.02 -1.80
C HIS A 314 17.38 0.52 -1.98
N ASP A 315 17.13 1.76 -1.53
CA ASP A 315 15.83 2.41 -1.64
C ASP A 315 16.02 3.76 -2.36
N THR A 316 15.20 4.02 -3.38
CA THR A 316 15.13 5.32 -4.04
C THR A 316 13.72 5.88 -3.96
N SER A 317 13.61 7.20 -3.87
CA SER A 317 12.36 7.92 -3.95
C SER A 317 12.57 9.16 -4.80
N ASP A 318 11.78 9.28 -5.85
CA ASP A 318 11.75 10.44 -6.75
C ASP A 318 10.33 10.97 -6.83
N GLN A 319 10.18 12.29 -6.84
CA GLN A 319 8.89 12.94 -6.99
C GLN A 319 9.00 14.22 -7.79
N GLU A 320 7.94 14.54 -8.51
CA GLU A 320 7.78 15.79 -9.22
C GLU A 320 6.32 16.23 -9.16
N TYR A 321 6.09 17.47 -8.71
CA TYR A 321 4.77 18.08 -8.63
C TYR A 321 4.82 19.47 -9.24
N TRP A 322 3.77 19.85 -9.96
CA TRP A 322 3.59 21.21 -10.49
C TRP A 322 2.13 21.61 -10.55
N GLY A 323 1.88 22.90 -10.34
CA GLY A 323 0.62 23.54 -10.65
C GLY A 323 0.52 23.88 -12.15
N LEU A 324 -0.69 24.01 -12.63
CA LEU A 324 -0.97 24.50 -13.96
C LEU A 324 -1.17 26.02 -13.93
N TYR A 325 -0.93 26.70 -15.05
CA TYR A 325 -1.19 28.12 -15.14
C TYR A 325 -2.70 28.42 -15.12
N PRO A 326 -3.09 29.55 -14.51
CA PRO A 326 -4.46 29.98 -14.55
C PRO A 326 -4.91 30.31 -15.96
N LEU A 327 -6.23 30.25 -16.17
CA LEU A 327 -6.90 30.59 -17.45
C LEU A 327 -7.15 32.11 -17.50
N SER A 328 -6.13 32.97 -17.39
CA SER A 328 -6.30 34.41 -17.56
C SER A 328 -5.89 34.84 -18.95
N ASN A 329 -6.21 36.08 -19.34
CA ASN A 329 -5.96 36.63 -20.68
C ASN A 329 -4.54 36.47 -21.16
N ASN A 330 -3.58 36.73 -20.29
CA ASN A 330 -2.19 36.51 -20.59
C ASN A 330 -1.76 35.07 -20.41
N VAL A 331 -2.69 34.21 -20.05
CA VAL A 331 -2.44 32.85 -19.56
C VAL A 331 -3.22 31.83 -20.33
N VAL A 332 -4.17 32.23 -21.19
CA VAL A 332 -4.82 31.32 -22.16
C VAL A 332 -3.77 30.64 -23.05
N GLU A 333 -2.75 31.38 -23.46
CA GLU A 333 -1.59 30.88 -24.19
C GLU A 333 -0.71 29.97 -23.33
N ASN A 334 -0.72 30.13 -22.00
CA ASN A 334 0.06 29.35 -21.05
C ASN A 334 -0.75 28.23 -20.39
N ARG A 335 -1.98 28.01 -20.82
CA ARG A 335 -2.88 26.99 -20.29
C ARG A 335 -2.23 25.62 -20.38
N GLY A 336 -2.09 24.96 -19.23
CA GLY A 336 -1.42 23.66 -19.14
C GLY A 336 0.09 23.73 -19.04
N GLN A 337 0.70 24.93 -19.05
CA GLN A 337 2.11 25.07 -18.76
C GLN A 337 2.37 24.84 -17.27
N ARG A 338 3.55 24.32 -16.98
CA ARG A 338 3.99 24.05 -15.61
C ARG A 338 4.23 25.35 -14.86
N TYR A 339 3.67 25.45 -13.67
CA TYR A 339 3.85 26.54 -12.74
C TYR A 339 4.13 25.97 -11.36
N ASN A 340 5.03 26.60 -10.60
CA ASN A 340 5.41 26.14 -9.28
C ASN A 340 5.86 24.66 -9.25
N ASN A 341 6.84 24.33 -10.07
CA ASN A 341 7.40 23.00 -10.10
C ASN A 341 8.23 22.72 -8.85
N THR A 342 7.94 21.62 -8.18
CA THR A 342 8.78 21.07 -7.11
C THR A 342 9.22 19.66 -7.49
N SER A 343 10.52 19.42 -7.41
CA SER A 343 11.08 18.08 -7.60
C SER A 343 12.03 17.75 -6.45
N SER A 344 12.04 16.52 -6.03
CA SER A 344 13.01 16.01 -5.08
C SER A 344 13.25 14.54 -5.31
N GLY A 345 14.45 14.09 -4.95
CA GLY A 345 14.83 12.69 -5.01
C GLY A 345 15.73 12.35 -3.83
N SER A 346 15.68 11.10 -3.41
CA SER A 346 16.56 10.55 -2.39
C SER A 346 16.95 9.13 -2.75
N ALA A 347 18.17 8.76 -2.39
CA ALA A 347 18.64 7.39 -2.51
C ALA A 347 19.35 7.01 -1.21
N THR A 348 19.04 5.83 -0.71
CA THR A 348 19.73 5.24 0.44
C THR A 348 20.23 3.87 0.05
N GLU A 349 21.48 3.59 0.44
CA GLU A 349 22.10 2.30 0.19
C GLU A 349 22.82 1.85 1.46
N SER A 350 22.65 0.59 1.84
CA SER A 350 23.33 0.02 2.99
C SER A 350 23.62 -1.45 2.79
N TYR A 351 24.75 -1.87 3.33
CA TYR A 351 25.21 -3.25 3.33
C TYR A 351 25.33 -3.73 4.77
N LEU A 352 25.05 -4.99 4.99
CA LEU A 352 25.32 -5.68 6.24
C LEU A 352 26.10 -6.95 5.91
N VAL A 353 27.26 -7.10 6.53
CA VAL A 353 28.08 -8.30 6.44
C VAL A 353 28.20 -8.90 7.82
N SER A 354 27.96 -10.19 7.95
CA SER A 354 27.99 -10.83 9.26
C SER A 354 28.69 -12.18 9.18
N PHE A 355 29.44 -12.48 10.21
CA PHE A 355 30.03 -13.80 10.48
C PHE A 355 29.40 -14.33 11.76
N PHE A 356 29.04 -15.61 11.76
CA PHE A 356 28.43 -16.22 12.93
C PHE A 356 28.91 -17.66 13.15
N GLY A 357 28.89 -18.06 14.41
CA GLY A 357 29.17 -19.44 14.83
C GLY A 357 28.27 -19.84 15.98
N ARG A 358 27.88 -21.10 16.00
CA ARG A 358 27.10 -21.71 17.08
C ARG A 358 27.62 -23.09 17.38
N VAL A 359 27.65 -23.39 18.66
CA VAL A 359 27.94 -24.76 19.16
C VAL A 359 26.79 -25.13 20.08
N ASN A 360 26.13 -26.25 19.79
CA ASN A 360 25.18 -26.91 20.67
C ASN A 360 25.77 -28.23 21.11
N TYR A 361 25.76 -28.50 22.41
CA TYR A 361 26.18 -29.76 22.99
C TYR A 361 25.10 -30.31 23.91
N THR A 362 24.63 -31.49 23.60
CA THR A 362 23.62 -32.18 24.44
C THR A 362 24.29 -33.36 25.14
N LEU A 363 24.21 -33.37 26.46
CA LEU A 363 24.74 -34.42 27.33
C LEU A 363 23.58 -35.17 27.98
N LEU A 364 23.57 -36.51 27.82
CA LEU A 364 22.62 -37.45 28.45
C LEU A 364 21.14 -37.12 28.15
N ASP A 365 20.86 -36.45 27.03
CA ASP A 365 19.54 -35.90 26.68
C ASP A 365 18.88 -35.04 27.78
N ARG A 366 19.67 -34.53 28.72
CA ARG A 366 19.24 -33.74 29.89
C ARG A 366 19.88 -32.36 29.94
N TYR A 367 21.14 -32.26 29.57
CA TYR A 367 21.87 -31.00 29.67
C TYR A 367 22.17 -30.47 28.27
N LEU A 368 21.64 -29.30 27.95
CA LEU A 368 21.85 -28.62 26.69
C LEU A 368 22.72 -27.39 26.94
N PHE A 369 23.88 -27.33 26.28
CA PHE A 369 24.75 -26.17 26.28
C PHE A 369 24.73 -25.54 24.89
N THR A 370 24.47 -24.25 24.83
CA THR A 370 24.50 -23.48 23.58
C THR A 370 25.43 -22.28 23.74
N ALA A 371 26.36 -22.14 22.83
CA ALA A 371 27.17 -20.93 22.67
C ALA A 371 27.00 -20.38 21.27
N THR A 372 26.76 -19.09 21.14
CA THR A 372 26.59 -18.40 19.84
C THR A 372 27.44 -17.14 19.85
N VAL A 373 28.20 -16.94 18.78
CA VAL A 373 28.95 -15.72 18.52
C VAL A 373 28.52 -15.19 17.16
N ARG A 374 28.27 -13.89 17.09
CA ARG A 374 27.98 -13.20 15.83
C ARG A 374 28.65 -11.84 15.83
N GLN A 375 29.23 -11.48 14.70
CA GLN A 375 29.77 -10.16 14.44
C GLN A 375 29.07 -9.59 13.21
N ASP A 376 28.49 -8.42 13.36
CA ASP A 376 27.86 -7.65 12.29
C ASP A 376 28.74 -6.43 11.97
N GLY A 377 28.87 -6.10 10.66
CA GLY A 377 29.66 -4.98 10.18
C GLY A 377 29.08 -4.32 8.92
#